data_d278fb6eb10b8bb976f934db270edb41
#
_entry.id   d278fb6eb10b8bb976f934db270edb41
#
_cell.length_a   1.000
_cell.length_b   1.000
_cell.length_c   1.000
_cell.angle_alpha   90.00
_cell.angle_beta   90.00
_cell.angle_gamma   90.00
#
_symmetry.space_group_name_H-M   'P 1'
#
loop_
_entity.id
_entity.type
_entity.pdbx_description
1 polymer ?
#
loop_
_entity_poly.entity_id
_entity_poly.type
_entity_poly.pdbx_seq_one_letter_code
_entity_poly.pdbx_strand_id
1 'polypeptide(L)'
;MMDIPAVSRCVPGLDDVARIDDQTYSGLMSVRVGPIAVKLDGRVVLAERDDAGRRARMDLRAADKRINGAVNARMRMQVSDAGANDETEVDIQTDANVMGKLGEFGQAVIRKKADQIVQEFATNLSAAVTARAT
;
A
#
# COMPACT_ATOMS: atom_id res chain seq x y z
N MET A 1 -13.07 1.48 10.05
CA MET A 1 -11.85 0.84 9.62
C MET A 1 -11.30 1.29 8.28
N MET A 2 -12.13 1.87 7.45
CA MET A 2 -11.67 2.43 6.16
C MET A 2 -11.31 3.91 6.29
N ASP A 3 -10.56 4.25 7.33
CA ASP A 3 -10.00 5.59 7.50
C ASP A 3 -8.71 5.68 6.69
N ILE A 4 -8.83 6.08 5.44
CA ILE A 4 -7.69 6.14 4.52
C ILE A 4 -6.58 7.08 5.02
N PRO A 5 -6.87 8.28 5.56
CA PRO A 5 -5.80 9.10 6.12
C PRO A 5 -5.03 8.42 7.26
N ALA A 6 -5.70 7.71 8.14
CA ALA A 6 -5.04 6.99 9.22
C ALA A 6 -4.24 5.79 8.70
N VAL A 7 -4.79 5.04 7.75
CA VAL A 7 -4.11 3.89 7.14
C VAL A 7 -2.88 4.34 6.35
N SER A 8 -2.98 5.45 5.62
CA SER A 8 -1.87 5.96 4.82
C SER A 8 -0.66 6.33 5.66
N ARG A 9 -0.87 6.78 6.90
CA ARG A 9 0.25 7.08 7.81
C ARG A 9 1.05 5.85 8.20
N CYS A 10 0.49 4.67 8.03
CA CYS A 10 1.18 3.42 8.33
C CYS A 10 2.09 2.96 7.18
N VAL A 11 1.96 3.54 6.00
CA VAL A 11 2.79 3.20 4.84
C VAL A 11 4.12 3.93 4.93
N PRO A 12 5.25 3.21 5.00
CA PRO A 12 6.55 3.87 5.12
C PRO A 12 6.89 4.67 3.86
N GLY A 13 7.39 5.88 4.07
CA GLY A 13 7.84 6.76 2.98
C GLY A 13 6.74 7.47 2.22
N LEU A 14 5.49 7.35 2.63
CA LEU A 14 4.37 7.98 1.95
C LEU A 14 4.11 9.40 2.50
N ASP A 15 4.10 10.38 1.59
CA ASP A 15 3.88 11.79 1.90
C ASP A 15 2.84 12.40 0.96
N ASP A 16 2.38 13.61 1.31
CA ASP A 16 1.52 14.44 0.47
C ASP A 16 0.26 13.70 0.00
N VAL A 17 -0.35 12.97 0.92
CA VAL A 17 -1.59 12.25 0.63
C VAL A 17 -2.73 13.24 0.50
N ALA A 18 -3.43 13.21 -0.63
CA ALA A 18 -4.56 14.05 -0.90
C ALA A 18 -5.72 13.25 -1.45
N ARG A 19 -6.92 13.59 -1.03
CA ARG A 19 -8.15 13.02 -1.58
C ARG A 19 -8.54 13.80 -2.83
N ILE A 20 -8.65 13.13 -3.96
CA ILE A 20 -9.05 13.75 -5.22
C ILE A 20 -10.57 13.70 -5.38
N ASP A 21 -11.15 12.55 -5.12
CA ASP A 21 -12.60 12.33 -5.10
C ASP A 21 -12.95 11.24 -4.09
N ASP A 22 -14.19 10.79 -4.05
CA ASP A 22 -14.66 9.81 -3.07
C ASP A 22 -13.92 8.47 -3.15
N GLN A 23 -13.28 8.18 -4.27
CA GLN A 23 -12.65 6.89 -4.52
C GLN A 23 -11.17 7.00 -4.85
N THR A 24 -10.65 8.21 -5.05
CA THR A 24 -9.30 8.40 -5.56
C THR A 24 -8.45 9.22 -4.60
N TYR A 25 -7.26 8.73 -4.34
CA TYR A 25 -6.25 9.39 -3.50
C TYR A 25 -4.95 9.50 -4.27
N SER A 26 -4.21 10.57 -4.03
CA SER A 26 -2.86 10.75 -4.57
C SER A 26 -1.85 10.78 -3.44
N GLY A 27 -0.59 10.52 -3.76
CA GLY A 27 0.48 10.58 -2.80
C GLY A 27 1.84 10.44 -3.43
N LEU A 28 2.86 10.81 -2.68
CA LEU A 28 4.26 10.63 -3.05
C LEU A 28 4.89 9.60 -2.14
N MET A 29 5.54 8.62 -2.73
CA MET A 29 6.21 7.58 -1.96
C MET A 29 7.70 7.58 -2.26
N SER A 30 8.51 7.76 -1.22
CA SER A 30 9.96 7.74 -1.31
C SER A 30 10.46 6.35 -0.92
N VAL A 31 11.14 5.68 -1.83
CA VAL A 31 11.65 4.32 -1.64
C VAL A 31 13.08 4.25 -2.13
N ARG A 32 13.91 3.53 -1.41
CA ARG A 32 15.26 3.25 -1.88
C ARG A 32 15.34 1.81 -2.39
N VAL A 33 15.73 1.66 -3.65
CA VAL A 33 15.93 0.36 -4.29
C VAL A 33 17.42 0.25 -4.64
N GLY A 34 18.17 -0.57 -3.87
CA GLY A 34 19.61 -0.60 -4.00
C GLY A 34 20.23 0.77 -3.74
N PRO A 35 21.12 1.28 -4.60
CA PRO A 35 21.73 2.59 -4.43
C PRO A 35 20.85 3.75 -4.93
N ILE A 36 19.67 3.47 -5.47
CA ILE A 36 18.84 4.48 -6.13
C ILE A 36 17.69 4.90 -5.26
N ALA A 37 17.52 6.22 -5.08
CA ALA A 37 16.36 6.80 -4.43
C ALA A 37 15.25 7.01 -5.47
N VAL A 38 14.09 6.44 -5.21
CA VAL A 38 12.94 6.49 -6.11
C VAL A 38 11.85 7.31 -5.45
N LYS A 39 11.28 8.26 -6.19
CA LYS A 39 10.10 9.01 -5.77
C LYS A 39 8.94 8.67 -6.68
N LEU A 40 8.00 7.93 -6.16
CA LEU A 40 6.82 7.51 -6.90
C LEU A 40 5.69 8.50 -6.66
N ASP A 41 5.26 9.17 -7.72
CA ASP A 41 4.05 9.98 -7.70
C ASP A 41 2.91 9.11 -8.19
N GLY A 42 1.95 8.86 -7.31
CA GLY A 42 0.96 7.85 -7.60
C GLY A 42 -0.45 8.23 -7.23
N ARG A 43 -1.36 7.42 -7.76
CA ARG A 43 -2.78 7.49 -7.45
C ARG A 43 -3.29 6.11 -7.10
N VAL A 44 -4.14 6.08 -6.08
CA VAL A 44 -4.83 4.88 -5.66
C VAL A 44 -6.32 5.08 -5.85
N VAL A 45 -6.95 4.16 -6.56
CA VAL A 45 -8.39 4.15 -6.73
C VAL A 45 -8.96 3.01 -5.90
N LEU A 46 -9.91 3.34 -5.03
CA LEU A 46 -10.67 2.35 -4.29
C LEU A 46 -11.76 1.80 -5.22
N ALA A 47 -11.40 0.73 -5.96
CA ALA A 47 -12.22 0.21 -7.05
C ALA A 47 -13.44 -0.55 -6.56
N GLU A 48 -13.31 -1.27 -5.44
CA GLU A 48 -14.41 -1.98 -4.81
C GLU A 48 -14.34 -1.82 -3.32
N ARG A 49 -15.50 -1.64 -2.69
CA ARG A 49 -15.64 -1.59 -1.25
C ARG A 49 -16.91 -2.32 -0.86
N ASP A 50 -16.75 -3.41 -0.13
CA ASP A 50 -17.87 -4.19 0.42
C ASP A 50 -17.76 -4.15 1.94
N ASP A 51 -18.52 -3.25 2.55
CA ASP A 51 -18.50 -3.08 4.00
C ASP A 51 -19.07 -4.30 4.72
N ALA A 52 -20.09 -4.92 4.16
CA ALA A 52 -20.72 -6.11 4.74
C ALA A 52 -19.78 -7.31 4.72
N GLY A 53 -19.08 -7.51 3.59
CA GLY A 53 -18.10 -8.58 3.45
C GLY A 53 -16.72 -8.23 3.96
N ARG A 54 -16.52 -7.00 4.40
CA ARG A 54 -15.23 -6.48 4.88
C ARG A 54 -14.12 -6.67 3.86
N ARG A 55 -14.42 -6.35 2.60
CA ARG A 55 -13.48 -6.47 1.50
C ARG A 55 -13.28 -5.15 0.81
N ALA A 56 -12.09 -4.98 0.25
CA ALA A 56 -11.77 -3.82 -0.58
C ALA A 56 -10.78 -4.20 -1.65
N ARG A 57 -10.87 -3.53 -2.79
CA ARG A 57 -9.89 -3.63 -3.86
C ARG A 57 -9.41 -2.24 -4.21
N MET A 58 -8.10 -2.10 -4.31
CA MET A 58 -7.47 -0.85 -4.68
C MET A 58 -6.59 -1.07 -5.91
N ASP A 59 -6.66 -0.13 -6.84
CA ASP A 59 -5.77 -0.10 -7.99
C ASP A 59 -4.82 1.06 -7.84
N LEU A 60 -3.52 0.78 -7.93
CA LEU A 60 -2.44 1.74 -7.76
C LEU A 60 -1.72 1.94 -9.09
N ARG A 61 -1.47 3.20 -9.43
CA ARG A 61 -0.56 3.57 -10.50
C ARG A 61 0.39 4.62 -10.00
N ALA A 62 1.67 4.38 -10.15
CA ALA A 62 2.69 5.30 -9.71
C ALA A 62 3.85 5.32 -10.68
N ALA A 63 4.54 6.46 -10.76
CA ALA A 63 5.67 6.61 -11.66
C ALA A 63 6.72 7.55 -11.08
N ASP A 64 7.96 7.31 -11.43
CA ASP A 64 9.06 8.25 -11.24
C ASP A 64 9.61 8.63 -12.61
N LYS A 65 9.28 9.82 -13.06
CA LYS A 65 9.67 10.29 -14.40
C LYS A 65 11.16 10.53 -14.54
N ARG A 66 11.86 10.79 -13.43
CA ARG A 66 13.30 11.04 -13.46
C ARG A 66 14.09 9.83 -13.91
N ILE A 67 13.61 8.64 -13.55
CA ILE A 67 14.28 7.39 -13.90
C ILE A 67 13.48 6.56 -14.90
N ASN A 68 12.41 7.13 -15.45
CA ASN A 68 11.55 6.43 -16.41
C ASN A 68 11.08 5.07 -15.86
N GLY A 69 10.57 5.08 -14.65
CA GLY A 69 10.06 3.88 -13.99
C GLY A 69 8.61 4.02 -13.58
N ALA A 70 7.88 2.93 -13.60
CA ALA A 70 6.46 2.93 -13.24
C ALA A 70 6.08 1.64 -12.53
N VAL A 71 5.03 1.73 -11.71
CA VAL A 71 4.45 0.59 -11.01
C VAL A 71 2.95 0.63 -11.17
N ASN A 72 2.37 -0.50 -11.58
CA ASN A 72 0.93 -0.72 -11.52
C ASN A 72 0.67 -1.86 -10.56
N ALA A 73 -0.24 -1.67 -9.61
CA ALA A 73 -0.54 -2.71 -8.63
C ALA A 73 -2.03 -2.81 -8.39
N ARG A 74 -2.49 -4.01 -8.09
CA ARG A 74 -3.83 -4.28 -7.61
C ARG A 74 -3.73 -4.92 -6.24
N MET A 75 -4.37 -4.32 -5.27
CA MET A 75 -4.36 -4.80 -3.90
C MET A 75 -5.77 -5.20 -3.49
N ARG A 76 -5.90 -6.41 -2.96
CA ARG A 76 -7.15 -6.91 -2.38
C ARG A 76 -6.96 -7.07 -0.89
N MET A 77 -7.92 -6.55 -0.15
CA MET A 77 -7.92 -6.66 1.31
C MET A 77 -9.19 -7.35 1.77
N GLN A 78 -9.04 -8.26 2.71
CA GLN A 78 -10.16 -8.89 3.39
C GLN A 78 -9.90 -8.91 4.89
N VAL A 79 -10.89 -8.47 5.65
CA VAL A 79 -10.83 -8.48 7.10
C VAL A 79 -11.77 -9.57 7.60
N SER A 80 -11.28 -10.40 8.50
CA SER A 80 -12.07 -11.46 9.10
C SER A 80 -11.77 -11.57 10.59
N ASP A 81 -12.73 -12.13 11.33
CA ASP A 81 -12.51 -12.44 12.72
C ASP A 81 -11.71 -13.72 12.83
N ALA A 82 -10.60 -13.68 13.56
CA ALA A 82 -9.69 -14.81 13.70
C ALA A 82 -9.79 -15.37 15.13
N GLY A 83 -10.65 -16.37 15.31
CA GLY A 83 -10.70 -17.15 16.52
C GLY A 83 -11.38 -16.47 17.72
N ALA A 84 -11.12 -17.02 18.89
CA ALA A 84 -11.62 -16.50 20.16
C ALA A 84 -10.79 -15.28 20.58
N ASN A 85 -11.32 -14.38 21.40
CA ASN A 85 -10.65 -13.21 21.97
C ASN A 85 -10.64 -11.96 21.08
N ASP A 86 -11.63 -11.80 20.23
CA ASP A 86 -11.81 -10.58 19.42
C ASP A 86 -10.62 -10.24 18.52
N GLU A 87 -9.85 -11.23 18.13
CA GLU A 87 -8.75 -11.04 17.18
C GLU A 87 -9.29 -10.82 15.78
N THR A 88 -8.64 -9.90 15.07
CA THR A 88 -9.00 -9.58 13.69
C THR A 88 -7.83 -9.94 12.78
N GLU A 89 -8.12 -10.66 11.71
CA GLU A 89 -7.14 -10.99 10.69
C GLU A 89 -7.37 -10.14 9.45
N VAL A 90 -6.28 -9.55 8.94
CA VAL A 90 -6.32 -8.81 7.69
C VAL A 90 -5.48 -9.57 6.67
N ASP A 91 -6.14 -10.02 5.61
CA ASP A 91 -5.48 -10.68 4.49
C ASP A 91 -5.30 -9.68 3.35
N ILE A 92 -4.06 -9.50 2.90
CA ILE A 92 -3.73 -8.57 1.83
C ILE A 92 -3.04 -9.34 0.72
N GLN A 93 -3.60 -9.25 -0.48
CA GLN A 93 -3.02 -9.83 -1.70
C GLN A 93 -2.69 -8.70 -2.66
N THR A 94 -1.48 -8.70 -3.17
CA THR A 94 -1.01 -7.66 -4.08
C THR A 94 -0.42 -8.26 -5.34
N ASP A 95 -0.92 -7.83 -6.49
CA ASP A 95 -0.33 -8.11 -7.79
C ASP A 95 0.27 -6.82 -8.32
N ALA A 96 1.56 -6.83 -8.62
CA ALA A 96 2.25 -5.63 -9.06
C ALA A 96 3.06 -5.89 -10.32
N ASN A 97 3.03 -4.93 -11.24
CA ASN A 97 3.87 -4.89 -12.42
C ASN A 97 4.78 -3.68 -12.33
N VAL A 98 6.07 -3.92 -12.51
CA VAL A 98 7.10 -2.89 -12.47
C VAL A 98 7.66 -2.73 -13.88
N MET A 99 7.68 -1.50 -14.37
CA MET A 99 8.03 -1.18 -15.75
C MET A 99 9.16 -0.17 -15.84
N GLY A 100 9.79 -0.10 -17.02
CA GLY A 100 10.88 0.83 -17.28
C GLY A 100 12.11 0.47 -16.48
N LYS A 101 12.87 1.48 -16.06
CA LYS A 101 14.12 1.24 -15.32
C LYS A 101 13.95 0.56 -13.99
N LEU A 102 12.78 0.71 -13.36
CA LEU A 102 12.50 -0.02 -12.12
C LEU A 102 12.48 -1.52 -12.37
N GLY A 103 11.97 -1.96 -13.51
CA GLY A 103 11.95 -3.39 -13.87
C GLY A 103 13.34 -3.97 -14.09
N GLU A 104 14.33 -3.14 -14.39
CA GLU A 104 15.71 -3.58 -14.63
C GLU A 104 16.43 -4.04 -13.36
N PHE A 105 15.93 -3.68 -12.18
CA PHE A 105 16.52 -4.13 -10.92
C PHE A 105 16.35 -5.63 -10.66
N GLY A 106 15.47 -6.29 -11.42
CA GLY A 106 15.19 -7.71 -11.26
C GLY A 106 14.09 -7.97 -10.25
N GLN A 107 13.37 -9.06 -10.49
CA GLN A 107 12.20 -9.41 -9.68
C GLN A 107 12.54 -9.71 -8.22
N ALA A 108 13.69 -10.32 -7.97
CA ALA A 108 14.07 -10.66 -6.60
C ALA A 108 14.28 -9.42 -5.74
N VAL A 109 14.94 -8.38 -6.27
CA VAL A 109 15.16 -7.12 -5.57
C VAL A 109 13.85 -6.40 -5.32
N ILE A 110 13.00 -6.31 -6.33
CA ILE A 110 11.70 -5.64 -6.24
C ILE A 110 10.81 -6.35 -5.22
N ARG A 111 10.74 -7.68 -5.27
CA ARG A 111 9.94 -8.47 -4.34
C ARG A 111 10.40 -8.29 -2.89
N LYS A 112 11.71 -8.32 -2.67
CA LYS A 112 12.26 -8.12 -1.33
C LYS A 112 11.88 -6.76 -0.78
N LYS A 113 11.94 -5.72 -1.60
CA LYS A 113 11.58 -4.36 -1.19
C LYS A 113 10.08 -4.25 -0.91
N ALA A 114 9.26 -4.84 -1.75
CA ALA A 114 7.81 -4.87 -1.55
C ALA A 114 7.45 -5.59 -0.25
N ASP A 115 8.07 -6.73 0.03
CA ASP A 115 7.83 -7.47 1.26
C ASP A 115 8.21 -6.66 2.49
N GLN A 116 9.31 -5.93 2.44
CA GLN A 116 9.72 -5.04 3.53
C GLN A 116 8.68 -3.95 3.80
N ILE A 117 8.16 -3.33 2.75
CA ILE A 117 7.14 -2.29 2.86
C ILE A 117 5.86 -2.87 3.47
N VAL A 118 5.42 -4.03 3.01
CA VAL A 118 4.23 -4.69 3.53
C VAL A 118 4.39 -5.05 5.00
N GLN A 119 5.56 -5.56 5.40
CA GLN A 119 5.82 -5.90 6.80
C GLN A 119 5.83 -4.67 7.69
N GLU A 120 6.46 -3.59 7.28
CA GLU A 120 6.45 -2.34 8.03
C GLU A 120 5.04 -1.76 8.12
N PHE A 121 4.29 -1.81 7.04
CA PHE A 121 2.91 -1.39 7.02
C PHE A 121 2.08 -2.18 8.02
N ALA A 122 2.21 -3.50 8.02
CA ALA A 122 1.46 -4.38 8.93
C ALA A 122 1.82 -4.09 10.39
N THR A 123 3.10 -3.89 10.68
CA THR A 123 3.57 -3.55 12.03
C THR A 123 3.00 -2.20 12.47
N ASN A 124 3.06 -1.19 11.61
CA ASN A 124 2.55 0.15 11.91
C ASN A 124 1.04 0.14 12.11
N LEU A 125 0.33 -0.60 11.28
CA LEU A 125 -1.11 -0.71 11.37
C LEU A 125 -1.54 -1.40 12.67
N SER A 126 -0.85 -2.48 13.04
CA SER A 126 -1.11 -3.21 14.28
C SER A 126 -0.88 -2.31 15.50
N ALA A 127 0.20 -1.54 15.51
CA ALA A 127 0.48 -0.60 16.59
C ALA A 127 -0.58 0.50 16.69
N ALA A 128 -1.03 1.04 15.55
CA ALA A 128 -2.06 2.07 15.52
C ALA A 128 -3.40 1.55 16.02
N VAL A 129 -3.78 0.33 15.63
CA VAL A 129 -5.03 -0.31 16.09
C VAL A 129 -4.97 -0.58 17.60
N THR A 130 -3.84 -1.08 18.09
CA THR A 130 -3.66 -1.34 19.53
C THR A 130 -3.73 -0.04 20.33
N ALA A 131 -3.11 1.04 19.84
CA ALA A 131 -3.17 2.34 20.50
C ALA A 131 -4.59 2.89 20.57
N ARG A 132 -5.42 2.63 19.56
CA ARG A 132 -6.82 3.06 19.56
C ARG A 132 -7.69 2.23 20.51
N ALA A 133 -7.33 0.96 20.73
CA ALA A 133 -8.08 0.07 21.59
C ALA A 133 -7.88 0.37 23.08
N THR A 134 -6.84 1.10 23.42
CA THR A 134 -6.55 1.51 24.81
C THR A 134 -7.00 2.94 25.04
#